data_570cf75fa63638181b3d11a81c51a196
#
_entry.id   570cf75fa63638181b3d11a81c51a196
#
_cell.length_a   1.000
_cell.length_b   1.000
_cell.length_c   1.000
_cell.angle_alpha   90.00
_cell.angle_beta   90.00
_cell.angle_gamma   90.00
#
_symmetry.space_group_name_H-M   'P 1'
#
loop_
_entity.id
_entity.type
_entity.pdbx_description
1 polymer ?
#
loop_
_entity_poly.entity_id
_entity_poly.type
_entity_poly.pdbx_seq_one_letter_code
_entity_poly.pdbx_strand_id
1 'polypeptide(L)'
;GDVYKRQNSPYTRYGFGQLADQNFGNSKAMGGIAYGLRNGYQINASNPASYTAIDSLTFLFDAGMTLQNANFKDGNVKTNAKNSSFDYLAMQFRLWKKMGMTVGFLPFSTVGYSISKTHDFEDVNNNGKWSESYDGDGGFHQVFIGLGYKVFNNLSVGANFSYLYGDITHQSMTTIGATDTRSIKLDKFSISDYKLDFGLQYTCLLYTSPSPRD
;
A
#
# COMPACT_ATOMS: atom_id res chain seq x y z
N GLY A 1 -11.00 -20.32 19.22
CA GLY A 1 -10.16 -20.22 18.04
C GLY A 1 -9.55 -18.85 17.99
N ASP A 2 -8.25 -18.76 18.29
CA ASP A 2 -7.49 -17.52 18.24
C ASP A 2 -7.46 -17.01 16.81
N VAL A 3 -8.25 -15.99 16.55
CA VAL A 3 -8.10 -15.20 15.32
C VAL A 3 -6.78 -14.45 15.52
N TYR A 4 -5.74 -14.90 14.83
CA TYR A 4 -4.49 -14.16 14.71
C TYR A 4 -4.82 -12.82 14.03
N LYS A 5 -5.07 -11.79 14.83
CA LYS A 5 -5.21 -10.43 14.36
C LYS A 5 -3.87 -10.02 13.78
N ARG A 6 -3.87 -9.60 12.52
CA ARG A 6 -2.69 -9.10 11.83
C ARG A 6 -2.17 -7.87 12.56
N GLN A 7 -1.11 -8.04 13.35
CA GLN A 7 -0.48 -6.93 14.04
C GLN A 7 0.60 -6.36 13.14
N ASN A 8 0.25 -5.38 12.30
CA ASN A 8 1.20 -4.79 11.38
C ASN A 8 2.13 -3.82 12.08
N SER A 9 1.58 -2.84 12.80
CA SER A 9 2.37 -1.85 13.52
C SER A 9 1.47 -1.00 14.42
N PRO A 10 1.86 -0.68 15.65
CA PRO A 10 1.12 0.23 16.52
C PRO A 10 1.00 1.65 15.94
N TYR A 11 1.90 2.03 15.04
CA TYR A 11 1.89 3.33 14.36
C TYR A 11 0.73 3.47 13.36
N THR A 12 0.11 2.37 12.91
CA THR A 12 -1.06 2.40 12.01
C THR A 12 -2.34 2.93 12.68
N ARG A 13 -2.28 3.24 13.97
CA ARG A 13 -3.39 3.85 14.73
C ARG A 13 -3.72 5.28 14.24
N TYR A 14 -2.79 5.96 13.62
CA TYR A 14 -2.94 7.38 13.28
C TYR A 14 -3.22 7.59 11.80
N GLY A 15 -4.10 8.56 11.48
CA GLY A 15 -4.43 8.97 10.12
C GLY A 15 -5.03 7.85 9.28
N PHE A 16 -4.48 7.66 8.09
CA PHE A 16 -4.91 6.60 7.15
C PHE A 16 -4.19 5.27 7.36
N GLY A 17 -3.47 5.10 8.46
CA GLY A 17 -2.65 3.93 8.70
C GLY A 17 -1.30 3.96 7.97
N GLN A 18 -0.78 2.80 7.65
CA GLN A 18 0.45 2.68 6.87
C GLN A 18 0.14 2.74 5.38
N LEU A 19 0.70 3.73 4.70
CA LEU A 19 0.58 3.83 3.25
C LEU A 19 1.28 2.64 2.58
N ALA A 20 0.61 2.05 1.61
CA ALA A 20 1.17 0.95 0.83
C ALA A 20 2.15 1.49 -0.23
N ASP A 21 3.16 0.68 -0.53
CA ASP A 21 4.09 0.98 -1.62
C ASP A 21 3.34 0.92 -2.96
N GLN A 22 3.44 1.99 -3.74
CA GLN A 22 2.78 2.13 -5.05
C GLN A 22 3.67 1.63 -6.20
N ASN A 23 4.84 1.07 -5.89
CA ASN A 23 5.79 0.58 -6.88
C ASN A 23 5.56 -0.90 -7.19
N PHE A 24 5.77 -1.29 -8.44
CA PHE A 24 5.57 -2.64 -8.95
C PHE A 24 6.90 -3.34 -9.20
N GLY A 25 6.91 -4.66 -9.05
CA GLY A 25 7.96 -5.56 -9.49
C GLY A 25 9.39 -5.05 -9.24
N ASN A 26 10.13 -4.84 -10.30
CA ASN A 26 11.53 -4.42 -10.25
C ASN A 26 11.72 -3.04 -9.62
N SER A 27 10.78 -2.12 -9.78
CA SER A 27 10.85 -0.79 -9.16
C SER A 27 10.86 -0.88 -7.64
N LYS A 28 10.04 -1.78 -7.09
CA LYS A 28 10.02 -2.08 -5.65
C LYS A 28 11.36 -2.66 -5.18
N ALA A 29 11.93 -3.60 -5.95
CA ALA A 29 13.24 -4.19 -5.65
C ALA A 29 14.40 -3.19 -5.73
N MET A 30 14.26 -2.13 -6.52
CA MET A 30 15.24 -1.04 -6.66
C MET A 30 14.99 0.13 -5.70
N GLY A 31 14.25 -0.06 -4.61
CA GLY A 31 13.98 0.97 -3.62
C GLY A 31 12.99 2.05 -4.08
N GLY A 32 12.09 1.73 -5.01
CA GLY A 32 11.04 2.65 -5.46
C GLY A 32 11.45 3.56 -6.61
N ILE A 33 12.53 3.28 -7.31
CA ILE A 33 12.93 4.04 -8.50
C ILE A 33 11.95 3.73 -9.64
N ALA A 34 11.05 4.67 -9.93
CA ALA A 34 9.99 4.47 -10.91
C ALA A 34 9.78 5.65 -11.85
N TYR A 35 9.87 6.89 -11.39
CA TYR A 35 9.44 8.07 -12.16
C TYR A 35 10.18 8.25 -13.50
N GLY A 36 11.49 7.99 -13.53
CA GLY A 36 12.31 8.07 -14.74
C GLY A 36 12.36 6.75 -15.54
N LEU A 37 11.87 5.66 -14.98
CA LEU A 37 11.98 4.35 -15.59
C LEU A 37 11.06 4.22 -16.80
N ARG A 38 11.65 3.83 -17.95
CA ARG A 38 10.93 3.54 -19.19
C ARG A 38 11.33 2.17 -19.70
N ASN A 39 10.43 1.21 -19.59
CA ASN A 39 10.66 -0.16 -20.03
C ASN A 39 9.36 -0.70 -20.66
N GLY A 40 9.46 -1.30 -21.85
CA GLY A 40 8.33 -1.89 -22.56
C GLY A 40 7.84 -3.22 -21.99
N TYR A 41 8.59 -3.81 -21.08
CA TYR A 41 8.31 -5.12 -20.46
C TYR A 41 7.89 -5.04 -18.99
N GLN A 42 7.65 -3.84 -18.48
CA GLN A 42 7.32 -3.61 -17.08
C GLN A 42 6.25 -2.53 -16.94
N ILE A 43 5.27 -2.79 -16.08
CA ILE A 43 4.24 -1.81 -15.74
C ILE A 43 4.81 -0.81 -14.71
N ASN A 44 4.66 0.48 -15.00
CA ASN A 44 5.09 1.56 -14.11
C ASN A 44 3.94 2.51 -13.82
N ALA A 45 3.16 2.21 -12.78
CA ALA A 45 2.01 3.01 -12.36
C ALA A 45 2.40 4.38 -11.79
N SER A 46 3.64 4.55 -11.32
CA SER A 46 4.11 5.81 -10.74
C SER A 46 4.31 6.92 -11.78
N ASN A 47 4.51 6.56 -13.06
CA ASN A 47 4.56 7.54 -14.14
C ASN A 47 3.75 7.05 -15.35
N PRO A 48 2.50 7.51 -15.53
CA PRO A 48 1.63 7.05 -16.59
C PRO A 48 2.15 7.38 -18.02
N ALA A 49 3.08 8.31 -18.20
CA ALA A 49 3.72 8.55 -19.48
C ALA A 49 4.52 7.34 -19.99
N SER A 50 4.99 6.47 -19.08
CA SER A 50 5.75 5.26 -19.39
C SER A 50 4.91 4.19 -20.12
N TYR A 51 3.58 4.24 -20.05
CA TYR A 51 2.69 3.26 -20.72
C TYR A 51 2.86 3.26 -22.24
N THR A 52 3.38 4.36 -22.79
CA THR A 52 3.70 4.45 -24.22
C THR A 52 4.91 3.62 -24.64
N ALA A 53 5.65 3.06 -23.69
CA ALA A 53 6.84 2.24 -23.97
C ALA A 53 6.50 0.81 -24.39
N ILE A 54 5.27 0.34 -24.13
CA ILE A 54 4.85 -1.01 -24.46
C ILE A 54 4.93 -1.26 -25.97
N ASP A 55 5.42 -2.42 -26.38
CA ASP A 55 5.53 -2.82 -27.77
C ASP A 55 4.18 -3.16 -28.40
N SER A 56 4.14 -3.18 -29.72
CA SER A 56 2.95 -3.57 -30.48
C SER A 56 2.63 -5.04 -30.24
N LEU A 57 1.34 -5.37 -30.13
CA LEU A 57 0.85 -6.74 -29.90
C LEU A 57 1.31 -7.36 -28.57
N THR A 58 1.74 -6.53 -27.63
CA THR A 58 2.17 -6.98 -26.30
C THR A 58 1.08 -6.72 -25.28
N PHE A 59 0.83 -7.70 -24.44
CA PHE A 59 0.00 -7.62 -23.26
C PHE A 59 0.89 -7.93 -22.05
N LEU A 60 0.88 -7.06 -21.08
CA LEU A 60 1.59 -7.28 -19.80
C LEU A 60 0.58 -7.52 -18.70
N PHE A 61 0.85 -8.55 -17.92
CA PHE A 61 0.12 -8.86 -16.69
C PHE A 61 1.14 -8.92 -15.56
N ASP A 62 0.90 -8.21 -14.50
CA ASP A 62 1.78 -8.16 -13.33
C ASP A 62 0.95 -8.25 -12.04
N ALA A 63 1.38 -9.10 -11.13
CA ALA A 63 0.74 -9.30 -9.84
C ALA A 63 1.81 -9.47 -8.76
N GLY A 64 1.61 -8.81 -7.63
CA GLY A 64 2.54 -8.85 -6.51
C GLY A 64 1.89 -9.33 -5.22
N MET A 65 2.65 -10.12 -4.47
CA MET A 65 2.31 -10.53 -3.11
C MET A 65 3.54 -10.40 -2.22
N THR A 66 3.35 -9.90 -1.01
CA THR A 66 4.41 -9.83 0.00
C THR A 66 4.14 -10.83 1.12
N LEU A 67 5.14 -11.63 1.41
CA LEU A 67 5.17 -12.51 2.58
C LEU A 67 6.19 -11.94 3.57
N GLN A 68 5.73 -11.55 4.74
CA GLN A 68 6.56 -10.99 5.78
C GLN A 68 6.65 -11.96 6.96
N ASN A 69 7.86 -12.22 7.42
CA ASN A 69 8.13 -12.95 8.64
C ASN A 69 8.98 -12.05 9.54
N ALA A 70 8.37 -11.50 10.58
CA ALA A 70 9.02 -10.58 11.50
C ALA A 70 9.20 -11.23 12.88
N ASN A 71 10.42 -11.16 13.40
CA ASN A 71 10.73 -11.59 14.77
C ASN A 71 10.88 -10.36 15.65
N PHE A 72 10.01 -10.23 16.63
CA PHE A 72 10.06 -9.18 17.63
C PHE A 72 10.73 -9.74 18.89
N LYS A 73 11.63 -8.97 19.47
CA LYS A 73 12.29 -9.30 20.74
C LYS A 73 12.16 -8.10 21.66
N ASP A 74 11.55 -8.32 22.81
CA ASP A 74 11.49 -7.37 23.91
C ASP A 74 11.98 -8.07 25.18
N GLY A 75 13.16 -7.68 25.62
CA GLY A 75 13.85 -8.36 26.72
C GLY A 75 14.04 -9.86 26.46
N ASN A 76 13.38 -10.70 27.26
CA ASN A 76 13.39 -12.16 27.15
C ASN A 76 12.22 -12.73 26.34
N VAL A 77 11.25 -11.92 25.95
CA VAL A 77 10.08 -12.35 25.16
C VAL A 77 10.42 -12.26 23.68
N LYS A 78 10.24 -13.37 22.97
CA LYS A 78 10.38 -13.46 21.51
C LYS A 78 9.02 -13.76 20.93
N THR A 79 8.57 -12.95 20.00
CA THR A 79 7.31 -13.16 19.26
C THR A 79 7.60 -13.17 17.78
N ASN A 80 7.08 -14.18 17.07
CA ASN A 80 7.14 -14.25 15.62
C ASN A 80 5.78 -13.86 15.05
N ALA A 81 5.78 -12.90 14.13
CA ALA A 81 4.60 -12.51 13.38
C ALA A 81 4.81 -12.81 11.89
N LYS A 82 3.89 -13.60 11.34
CA LYS A 82 3.82 -13.89 9.91
C LYS A 82 2.66 -13.13 9.32
N ASN A 83 2.93 -12.35 8.27
CA ASN A 83 1.93 -11.59 7.56
C ASN A 83 2.03 -11.89 6.06
N SER A 84 0.89 -11.95 5.39
CA SER A 84 0.79 -12.04 3.94
C SER A 84 -0.09 -10.90 3.45
N SER A 85 0.37 -10.15 2.49
CA SER A 85 -0.41 -9.08 1.87
C SER A 85 -0.41 -9.22 0.36
N PHE A 86 -1.53 -8.87 -0.22
CA PHE A 86 -1.64 -8.64 -1.64
C PHE A 86 -1.12 -7.23 -1.94
N ASP A 87 -0.20 -7.10 -2.89
CA ASP A 87 0.45 -5.82 -3.17
C ASP A 87 -0.21 -5.11 -4.36
N TYR A 88 -0.43 -5.79 -5.46
CA TYR A 88 -1.03 -5.20 -6.66
C TYR A 88 -1.43 -6.26 -7.69
N LEU A 89 -2.34 -5.85 -8.56
CA LEU A 89 -2.69 -6.54 -9.80
C LEU A 89 -2.80 -5.48 -10.89
N ALA A 90 -2.10 -5.65 -11.99
CA ALA A 90 -2.15 -4.71 -13.09
C ALA A 90 -2.05 -5.39 -14.44
N MET A 91 -2.67 -4.76 -15.42
CA MET A 91 -2.66 -5.17 -16.82
C MET A 91 -2.36 -3.96 -17.67
N GLN A 92 -1.47 -4.12 -18.64
CA GLN A 92 -1.09 -3.07 -19.59
C GLN A 92 -1.13 -3.59 -21.02
N PHE A 93 -1.66 -2.80 -21.91
CA PHE A 93 -1.76 -3.11 -23.34
C PHE A 93 -1.70 -1.85 -24.20
N ARG A 94 -1.36 -2.04 -25.45
CA ARG A 94 -1.32 -0.96 -26.42
C ARG A 94 -2.67 -0.78 -27.07
N LEU A 95 -3.25 0.44 -26.97
CA LEU A 95 -4.50 0.77 -27.67
C LEU A 95 -4.26 1.14 -29.12
N TRP A 96 -3.31 2.05 -29.36
CA TRP A 96 -2.93 2.53 -30.71
C TRP A 96 -1.40 2.70 -30.80
N LYS A 97 -0.92 3.02 -32.01
CA LYS A 97 0.53 3.19 -32.28
C LYS A 97 1.26 4.15 -31.34
N LYS A 98 0.56 5.12 -30.76
CA LYS A 98 1.12 6.16 -29.87
C LYS A 98 0.52 6.13 -28.45
N MET A 99 -0.36 5.18 -28.15
CA MET A 99 -1.14 5.19 -26.91
C MET A 99 -1.10 3.84 -26.22
N GLY A 100 -0.70 3.86 -24.94
CA GLY A 100 -0.77 2.71 -24.03
C GLY A 100 -1.81 2.93 -22.95
N MET A 101 -2.40 1.85 -22.48
CA MET A 101 -3.38 1.84 -21.41
C MET A 101 -2.98 0.84 -20.33
N THR A 102 -3.21 1.20 -19.08
CA THR A 102 -3.01 0.33 -17.93
C THR A 102 -4.25 0.37 -17.06
N VAL A 103 -4.64 -0.79 -16.55
CA VAL A 103 -5.70 -0.93 -15.54
C VAL A 103 -5.11 -1.71 -14.39
N GLY A 104 -5.40 -1.30 -13.16
CA GLY A 104 -4.88 -2.02 -12.01
C GLY A 104 -5.67 -1.80 -10.74
N PHE A 105 -5.37 -2.68 -9.80
CA PHE A 105 -5.90 -2.68 -8.45
C PHE A 105 -4.72 -2.81 -7.47
N LEU A 106 -4.70 -1.98 -6.43
CA LEU A 106 -3.68 -2.02 -5.39
C LEU A 106 -4.20 -1.44 -4.07
N PRO A 107 -3.69 -1.88 -2.93
CA PRO A 107 -3.95 -1.24 -1.65
C PRO A 107 -3.35 0.16 -1.64
N PHE A 108 -4.07 1.12 -1.06
CA PHE A 108 -3.57 2.47 -0.82
C PHE A 108 -2.99 2.60 0.59
N SER A 109 -3.68 2.02 1.57
CA SER A 109 -3.20 1.97 2.95
C SER A 109 -3.72 0.75 3.68
N THR A 110 -3.06 0.39 4.77
CA THR A 110 -3.48 -0.71 5.64
C THR A 110 -3.43 -0.27 7.10
N VAL A 111 -4.42 -0.71 7.88
CA VAL A 111 -4.48 -0.56 9.33
C VAL A 111 -4.56 -1.94 9.94
N GLY A 112 -3.72 -2.22 10.92
CA GLY A 112 -3.75 -3.48 11.64
C GLY A 112 -2.94 -3.35 12.93
N TYR A 113 -3.60 -3.08 14.05
CA TYR A 113 -2.97 -3.05 15.37
C TYR A 113 -3.88 -3.64 16.43
N SER A 114 -3.25 -4.23 17.43
CA SER A 114 -3.90 -4.66 18.66
C SER A 114 -2.94 -4.34 19.81
N ILE A 115 -3.34 -3.40 20.66
CA ILE A 115 -2.53 -2.91 21.78
C ILE A 115 -3.33 -3.08 23.04
N SER A 116 -2.80 -3.79 24.02
CA SER A 116 -3.41 -3.92 25.32
C SER A 116 -2.49 -3.34 26.38
N LYS A 117 -3.05 -2.55 27.29
CA LYS A 117 -2.37 -2.01 28.46
C LYS A 117 -3.15 -2.37 29.70
N THR A 118 -2.46 -2.87 30.71
CA THR A 118 -3.03 -3.15 32.03
C THR A 118 -2.45 -2.15 33.01
N HIS A 119 -3.32 -1.55 33.79
CA HIS A 119 -2.97 -0.61 34.86
C HIS A 119 -3.41 -1.18 36.19
N ASP A 120 -2.57 -1.06 37.20
CA ASP A 120 -2.89 -1.42 38.57
C ASP A 120 -3.42 -0.19 39.31
N PHE A 121 -4.51 -0.32 40.05
CA PHE A 121 -4.97 0.72 40.95
C PHE A 121 -4.13 0.66 42.23
N GLU A 122 -3.36 1.69 42.51
CA GLU A 122 -2.76 1.93 43.81
C GLU A 122 -3.78 2.60 44.76
N ASP A 123 -4.86 1.93 45.09
CA ASP A 123 -5.73 2.42 46.16
C ASP A 123 -5.61 1.53 47.41
N VAL A 124 -5.49 2.16 48.56
CA VAL A 124 -5.10 1.58 49.85
C VAL A 124 -5.97 0.38 50.32
N ASN A 125 -7.12 0.15 49.66
CA ASN A 125 -8.07 -0.90 50.00
C ASN A 125 -8.59 -1.77 48.86
N ASN A 126 -8.14 -1.58 47.62
CA ASN A 126 -8.68 -2.37 46.50
C ASN A 126 -7.61 -2.58 45.42
N ASN A 127 -6.97 -3.73 45.39
CA ASN A 127 -6.08 -4.16 44.31
C ASN A 127 -6.89 -4.46 43.06
N GLY A 128 -7.50 -3.42 42.45
CA GLY A 128 -8.24 -3.52 41.21
C GLY A 128 -7.29 -3.33 40.03
N LYS A 129 -7.47 -4.14 39.01
CA LYS A 129 -6.80 -3.96 37.70
C LYS A 129 -7.82 -3.46 36.69
N TRP A 130 -7.42 -2.50 35.88
CA TRP A 130 -8.18 -2.12 34.72
C TRP A 130 -7.33 -2.28 33.48
N SER A 131 -7.94 -2.69 32.38
CA SER A 131 -7.25 -2.91 31.13
C SER A 131 -7.88 -2.12 30.00
N GLU A 132 -7.04 -1.55 29.17
CA GLU A 132 -7.42 -0.91 27.92
C GLU A 132 -6.91 -1.74 26.77
N SER A 133 -7.81 -2.05 25.83
CA SER A 133 -7.46 -2.65 24.55
C SER A 133 -7.83 -1.71 23.43
N TYR A 134 -6.91 -1.51 22.51
CA TYR A 134 -7.08 -0.73 21.30
C TYR A 134 -6.83 -1.63 20.11
N ASP A 135 -7.87 -1.85 19.34
CA ASP A 135 -7.84 -2.66 18.12
C ASP A 135 -8.18 -1.79 16.93
N GLY A 136 -7.44 -1.96 15.85
CA GLY A 136 -7.73 -1.31 14.58
C GLY A 136 -7.54 -2.27 13.42
N ASP A 137 -8.48 -2.24 12.49
CA ASP A 137 -8.47 -3.08 11.31
C ASP A 137 -9.06 -2.36 10.10
N GLY A 138 -8.60 -2.75 8.90
CA GLY A 138 -9.09 -2.23 7.66
C GLY A 138 -8.01 -1.59 6.79
N GLY A 139 -8.42 -0.71 5.90
CA GLY A 139 -7.55 0.00 4.98
C GLY A 139 -8.27 0.46 3.73
N PHE A 140 -7.55 1.21 2.92
CA PHE A 140 -8.07 1.75 1.67
C PHE A 140 -7.45 1.04 0.48
N HIS A 141 -8.25 0.87 -0.54
CA HIS A 141 -7.87 0.27 -1.81
C HIS A 141 -8.10 1.26 -2.94
N GLN A 142 -7.36 1.11 -4.02
CA GLN A 142 -7.60 1.88 -5.23
C GLN A 142 -7.66 0.98 -6.46
N VAL A 143 -8.62 1.29 -7.32
CA VAL A 143 -8.68 0.81 -8.69
C VAL A 143 -8.30 1.98 -9.57
N PHE A 144 -7.43 1.77 -10.54
CA PHE A 144 -7.02 2.83 -11.44
C PHE A 144 -7.08 2.40 -12.91
N ILE A 145 -7.31 3.38 -13.75
CA ILE A 145 -7.16 3.32 -15.18
C ILE A 145 -6.20 4.42 -15.61
N GLY A 146 -5.20 4.06 -16.38
CA GLY A 146 -4.18 4.98 -16.84
C GLY A 146 -4.04 4.99 -18.35
N LEU A 147 -3.78 6.16 -18.90
CA LEU A 147 -3.54 6.38 -20.30
C LEU A 147 -2.24 7.13 -20.50
N GLY A 148 -1.41 6.63 -21.39
CA GLY A 148 -0.20 7.29 -21.85
C GLY A 148 -0.28 7.61 -23.34
N TYR A 149 0.14 8.81 -23.73
CA TYR A 149 0.16 9.26 -25.11
C TYR A 149 1.52 9.82 -25.49
N LYS A 150 2.05 9.36 -26.62
CA LYS A 150 3.31 9.83 -27.20
C LYS A 150 3.04 11.04 -28.08
N VAL A 151 3.29 12.24 -27.55
CA VAL A 151 3.05 13.52 -28.24
C VAL A 151 4.07 13.70 -29.36
N PHE A 152 5.36 13.60 -29.01
CA PHE A 152 6.48 13.64 -29.96
C PHE A 152 7.30 12.35 -29.84
N ASN A 153 8.26 12.16 -30.74
CA ASN A 153 9.09 10.95 -30.70
C ASN A 153 9.83 10.79 -29.36
N ASN A 154 10.13 11.89 -28.72
CA ASN A 154 10.92 11.95 -27.48
C ASN A 154 10.10 12.33 -26.25
N LEU A 155 8.84 12.77 -26.42
CA LEU A 155 8.00 13.25 -25.32
C LEU A 155 6.71 12.44 -25.21
N SER A 156 6.47 11.91 -24.04
CA SER A 156 5.24 11.22 -23.66
C SER A 156 4.59 11.90 -22.49
N VAL A 157 3.28 11.93 -22.49
CA VAL A 157 2.44 12.41 -21.39
C VAL A 157 1.49 11.31 -20.98
N GLY A 158 1.01 11.34 -19.75
CA GLY A 158 0.04 10.36 -19.28
C GLY A 158 -0.74 10.85 -18.08
N ALA A 159 -1.85 10.18 -17.84
CA ALA A 159 -2.67 10.41 -16.67
C ALA A 159 -3.23 9.09 -16.13
N ASN A 160 -3.30 8.98 -14.80
CA ASN A 160 -4.06 7.95 -14.10
C ASN A 160 -5.29 8.58 -13.46
N PHE A 161 -6.42 7.93 -13.62
CA PHE A 161 -7.63 8.18 -12.85
C PHE A 161 -7.83 7.00 -11.90
N SER A 162 -7.90 7.28 -10.62
CA SER A 162 -8.05 6.26 -9.57
C SER A 162 -9.29 6.54 -8.73
N TYR A 163 -9.97 5.47 -8.35
CA TYR A 163 -11.04 5.48 -7.36
C TYR A 163 -10.54 4.83 -6.08
N LEU A 164 -10.57 5.61 -5.00
CA LEU A 164 -10.17 5.18 -3.65
C LEU A 164 -11.42 4.78 -2.87
N TYR A 165 -11.39 3.62 -2.22
CA TYR A 165 -12.49 3.15 -1.38
C TYR A 165 -11.98 2.26 -0.25
N GLY A 166 -12.74 2.18 0.81
CA GLY A 166 -12.48 1.29 1.93
C GLY A 166 -12.95 1.85 3.25
N ASP A 167 -12.79 1.02 4.27
CA ASP A 167 -13.19 1.30 5.64
C ASP A 167 -12.03 1.05 6.60
N ILE A 168 -11.92 1.89 7.62
CA ILE A 168 -11.05 1.68 8.77
C ILE A 168 -11.93 1.67 10.02
N THR A 169 -11.76 0.67 10.86
CA THR A 169 -12.46 0.54 12.13
C THR A 169 -11.46 0.62 13.27
N HIS A 170 -11.69 1.54 14.19
CA HIS A 170 -10.95 1.66 15.45
C HIS A 170 -11.88 1.28 16.59
N GLN A 171 -11.47 0.30 17.39
CA GLN A 171 -12.17 -0.13 18.58
C GLN A 171 -11.31 0.14 19.80
N SER A 172 -11.86 0.82 20.79
CA SER A 172 -11.27 0.92 22.11
C SER A 172 -12.18 0.26 23.14
N MET A 173 -11.61 -0.62 23.96
CA MET A 173 -12.31 -1.33 25.01
C MET A 173 -11.60 -1.05 26.34
N THR A 174 -12.35 -0.58 27.31
CA THR A 174 -11.88 -0.42 28.70
C THR A 174 -12.63 -1.42 29.57
N THR A 175 -11.92 -2.25 30.30
CA THR A 175 -12.47 -3.23 31.24
C THR A 175 -11.97 -2.93 32.63
N ILE A 176 -12.87 -2.78 33.56
CA ILE A 176 -12.57 -2.54 35.01
C ILE A 176 -12.80 -3.84 35.72
N GLY A 177 -11.72 -4.43 36.24
CA GLY A 177 -11.69 -5.79 36.80
C GLY A 177 -12.52 -6.00 38.10
N ALA A 178 -12.86 -4.93 38.82
CA ALA A 178 -13.65 -5.05 40.06
C ALA A 178 -15.17 -5.27 39.81
N THR A 179 -15.70 -4.85 38.66
CA THR A 179 -17.14 -4.87 38.38
C THR A 179 -17.51 -5.53 37.06
N ASP A 180 -16.54 -6.08 36.32
CA ASP A 180 -16.69 -6.58 34.93
C ASP A 180 -17.40 -5.57 34.00
N THR A 181 -17.27 -4.29 34.34
CA THR A 181 -17.83 -3.22 33.54
C THR A 181 -16.99 -2.99 32.30
N ARG A 182 -17.59 -3.12 31.14
CA ARG A 182 -16.93 -2.94 29.85
C ARG A 182 -17.48 -1.71 29.15
N SER A 183 -16.61 -0.81 28.76
CA SER A 183 -16.93 0.30 27.85
C SER A 183 -16.29 0.04 26.52
N ILE A 184 -17.10 0.03 25.45
CA ILE A 184 -16.63 -0.20 24.08
C ILE A 184 -16.94 1.05 23.27
N LYS A 185 -15.94 1.65 22.67
CA LYS A 185 -16.07 2.73 21.69
C LYS A 185 -15.61 2.20 20.33
N LEU A 186 -16.46 2.37 19.33
CA LEU A 186 -16.21 1.97 17.95
C LEU A 186 -16.28 3.20 17.05
N ASP A 187 -15.17 3.53 16.41
CA ASP A 187 -15.10 4.61 15.43
C ASP A 187 -14.83 3.99 14.05
N LYS A 188 -15.75 4.23 13.10
CA LYS A 188 -15.64 3.75 11.72
C LYS A 188 -15.43 4.92 10.77
N PHE A 189 -14.37 4.85 9.95
CA PHE A 189 -14.07 5.81 8.91
C PHE A 189 -14.21 5.12 7.54
N SER A 190 -15.05 5.70 6.69
CA SER A 190 -15.26 5.23 5.33
C SER A 190 -14.84 6.31 4.35
N ILE A 191 -14.08 5.94 3.32
CA ILE A 191 -13.66 6.83 2.25
C ILE A 191 -14.14 6.29 0.91
N SER A 192 -14.61 7.24 0.07
CA SER A 192 -14.99 7.02 -1.31
C SER A 192 -14.64 8.31 -2.06
N ASP A 193 -13.50 8.31 -2.78
CA ASP A 193 -12.96 9.52 -3.41
C ASP A 193 -12.19 9.19 -4.69
N TYR A 194 -11.86 10.23 -5.45
CA TYR A 194 -11.15 10.13 -6.72
C TYR A 194 -9.78 10.76 -6.63
N LYS A 195 -8.81 10.18 -7.32
CA LYS A 195 -7.44 10.66 -7.40
C LYS A 195 -7.01 10.76 -8.86
N LEU A 196 -6.31 11.84 -9.21
CA LEU A 196 -5.71 12.05 -10.52
C LEU A 196 -4.20 12.19 -10.38
N ASP A 197 -3.47 11.42 -11.17
CA ASP A 197 -2.02 11.51 -11.27
C ASP A 197 -1.63 11.84 -12.72
N PHE A 198 -0.71 12.77 -12.90
CA PHE A 198 -0.19 13.15 -14.20
C PHE A 198 1.28 12.75 -14.29
N GLY A 199 1.69 12.32 -15.48
CA GLY A 199 3.06 11.94 -15.77
C GLY A 199 3.58 12.57 -17.06
N LEU A 200 4.85 12.90 -17.04
CA LEU A 200 5.58 13.38 -18.20
C LEU A 200 6.91 12.65 -18.29
N GLN A 201 7.29 12.25 -19.47
CA GLN A 201 8.55 11.57 -19.72
C GLN A 201 9.19 12.03 -21.02
N TYR A 202 10.44 12.49 -20.92
CA TYR A 202 11.27 12.86 -22.04
C TYR A 202 12.41 11.86 -22.22
N THR A 203 12.58 11.33 -23.43
CA THR A 203 13.62 10.37 -23.78
C THR A 203 14.72 11.07 -24.54
N CYS A 204 15.93 11.19 -23.94
CA CYS A 204 17.07 11.76 -24.60
C CYS A 204 17.79 10.69 -25.45
N LEU A 205 18.12 11.01 -26.69
CA LEU A 205 18.83 10.12 -27.62
C LEU A 205 20.25 9.78 -27.17
N LEU A 206 20.85 10.57 -26.27
CA LEU A 206 22.18 10.31 -25.71
C LEU A 206 22.28 8.98 -24.94
N TYR A 207 21.17 8.46 -24.41
CA TYR A 207 21.15 7.17 -23.71
C TYR A 207 21.05 5.96 -24.66
N THR A 208 20.83 6.17 -25.93
CA THR A 208 20.69 5.09 -26.93
C THR A 208 21.91 4.93 -27.82
N SER A 209 22.93 5.77 -27.65
CA SER A 209 24.20 5.60 -28.35
C SER A 209 25.01 4.46 -27.69
N PRO A 210 25.32 3.37 -28.40
CA PRO A 210 26.24 2.38 -27.87
C PRO A 210 27.58 3.09 -27.62
N SER A 211 28.14 2.86 -26.42
CA SER A 211 29.51 3.27 -26.14
C SER A 211 30.42 2.73 -27.26
N PRO A 212 31.26 3.55 -27.91
CA PRO A 212 32.25 3.02 -28.82
C PRO A 212 33.12 2.03 -28.02
N ARG A 213 33.06 0.77 -28.37
CA ARG A 213 34.04 -0.21 -27.91
C ARG A 213 35.33 0.14 -28.58
N ASP A 214 36.34 0.43 -27.77
CA ASP A 214 37.73 0.44 -28.17
C ASP A 214 38.17 -0.92 -28.70
#